data_9f07107d907f36dc2742e20c1b654dce
#
_entry.id   9f07107d907f36dc2742e20c1b654dce
#
_cell.length_a   1.000
_cell.length_b   1.000
_cell.length_c   1.000
_cell.angle_alpha   90.00
_cell.angle_beta   90.00
_cell.angle_gamma   90.00
#
_symmetry.space_group_name_H-M   'P 1'
#
loop_
_entity.id
_entity.type
_entity.pdbx_description
1 polymer ?
#
loop_
_entity_poly.entity_id
_entity_poly.type
_entity_poly.pdbx_seq_one_letter_code
_entity_poly.pdbx_strand_id
1 'polypeptide(L)'
;IFKEIENEINNKFKEKIAENVDEKYSYSKTAFSCSLSSSIKGYLKSPHIDRREHKFHFLYYSEVQKKSGGEVCLWHSKQNKIYDVFPSKKNIEKAKKILPIPNSCLITLNTPFAYHSVKEYTGSKERKYFYAVYDFPAQTNNYKLQERKKGNNDNRFWINQVKVFSKKRKLNFINE
;
A
#
# COMPACT_ATOMS: atom_id res chain seq x y z
N ILE A 1 8.67 -18.88 -11.08
CA ILE A 1 9.26 -17.73 -10.33
C ILE A 1 8.18 -17.00 -9.53
N PHE A 2 7.20 -16.31 -10.14
CA PHE A 2 6.22 -15.51 -9.37
C PHE A 2 5.37 -16.34 -8.40
N LYS A 3 4.99 -17.56 -8.77
CA LYS A 3 4.26 -18.47 -7.91
C LYS A 3 5.10 -18.97 -6.73
N GLU A 4 6.37 -19.19 -6.92
CA GLU A 4 7.30 -19.58 -5.86
C GLU A 4 7.48 -18.45 -4.86
N ILE A 5 7.68 -17.23 -5.34
CA ILE A 5 7.75 -16.01 -4.51
C ILE A 5 6.45 -15.85 -3.71
N GLU A 6 5.29 -16.01 -4.35
CA GLU A 6 3.99 -15.95 -3.66
C GLU A 6 3.89 -16.98 -2.54
N ASN A 7 4.33 -18.22 -2.79
CA ASN A 7 4.31 -19.29 -1.79
C ASN A 7 5.22 -18.97 -0.59
N GLU A 8 6.44 -18.50 -0.85
CA GLU A 8 7.35 -18.09 0.23
C GLU A 8 6.76 -16.96 1.08
N ILE A 9 6.14 -15.98 0.43
CA ILE A 9 5.52 -14.86 1.14
C ILE A 9 4.31 -15.33 1.94
N ASN A 10 3.45 -16.17 1.36
CA ASN A 10 2.33 -16.76 2.09
C ASN A 10 2.81 -17.52 3.34
N ASN A 11 3.90 -18.27 3.23
CA ASN A 11 4.48 -18.98 4.37
C ASN A 11 4.99 -18.03 5.45
N LYS A 12 5.72 -16.97 5.07
CA LYS A 12 6.22 -15.93 6.00
C LYS A 12 5.11 -15.16 6.70
N PHE A 13 3.99 -14.94 6.03
CA PHE A 13 2.83 -14.21 6.56
C PHE A 13 1.71 -15.13 7.05
N LYS A 14 1.94 -16.45 7.16
CA LYS A 14 0.92 -17.47 7.45
C LYS A 14 0.03 -17.10 8.63
N GLU A 15 0.62 -16.73 9.76
CA GLU A 15 -0.13 -16.37 10.98
C GLU A 15 -0.97 -15.11 10.75
N LYS A 16 -0.39 -14.07 10.15
CA LYS A 16 -1.10 -12.82 9.87
C LYS A 16 -2.20 -12.99 8.82
N ILE A 17 -2.02 -13.87 7.86
CA ILE A 17 -3.06 -14.24 6.91
C ILE A 17 -4.20 -14.94 7.67
N ALA A 18 -3.89 -15.92 8.52
CA ALA A 18 -4.89 -16.66 9.29
C ALA A 18 -5.69 -15.74 10.24
N GLU A 19 -5.05 -14.71 10.81
CA GLU A 19 -5.70 -13.74 11.69
C GLU A 19 -6.66 -12.79 10.94
N ASN A 20 -6.31 -12.37 9.73
CA ASN A 20 -6.93 -11.23 9.06
C ASN A 20 -7.73 -11.58 7.81
N VAL A 21 -7.32 -12.60 7.06
CA VAL A 21 -7.93 -12.98 5.79
C VAL A 21 -8.97 -14.07 6.03
N ASP A 22 -10.12 -13.97 5.38
CA ASP A 22 -11.12 -15.02 5.43
C ASP A 22 -10.52 -16.34 4.90
N GLU A 23 -10.74 -17.44 5.62
CA GLU A 23 -10.16 -18.75 5.32
C GLU A 23 -10.36 -19.19 3.87
N LYS A 24 -11.54 -18.92 3.32
CA LYS A 24 -11.89 -19.18 1.93
C LYS A 24 -10.93 -18.52 0.92
N TYR A 25 -10.30 -17.41 1.30
CA TYR A 25 -9.39 -16.65 0.43
C TYR A 25 -7.93 -16.71 0.85
N SER A 26 -7.63 -17.31 2.00
CA SER A 26 -6.27 -17.33 2.56
C SER A 26 -5.24 -17.86 1.55
N TYR A 27 -5.64 -18.88 0.79
CA TYR A 27 -4.79 -19.53 -0.22
C TYR A 27 -5.40 -19.48 -1.63
N SER A 28 -6.33 -18.56 -1.89
CA SER A 28 -6.91 -18.39 -3.21
C SER A 28 -5.85 -17.96 -4.22
N LYS A 29 -6.05 -18.36 -5.47
CA LYS A 29 -5.21 -17.91 -6.59
C LYS A 29 -5.28 -16.40 -6.69
N THR A 30 -4.14 -15.73 -6.75
CA THR A 30 -4.04 -14.28 -6.89
C THR A 30 -3.59 -13.89 -8.30
N ALA A 31 -3.92 -12.68 -8.71
CA ALA A 31 -3.37 -12.05 -9.91
C ALA A 31 -2.16 -11.19 -9.51
N PHE A 32 -1.08 -11.27 -10.28
CA PHE A 32 0.11 -10.45 -10.08
C PHE A 32 0.14 -9.32 -11.10
N SER A 33 0.35 -8.10 -10.63
CA SER A 33 0.64 -6.95 -11.50
C SER A 33 1.85 -6.19 -10.98
N CYS A 34 2.61 -5.58 -11.89
CA CYS A 34 3.81 -4.83 -11.57
C CYS A 34 3.93 -3.63 -12.51
N SER A 35 4.33 -2.50 -11.95
CA SER A 35 4.61 -1.27 -12.70
C SER A 35 5.94 -0.66 -12.27
N LEU A 36 6.65 -0.09 -13.24
CA LEU A 36 7.76 0.81 -12.96
C LEU A 36 7.18 2.19 -12.62
N SER A 37 7.56 2.72 -11.49
CA SER A 37 7.05 3.98 -10.96
C SER A 37 8.19 4.92 -10.62
N SER A 38 7.95 6.21 -10.68
CA SER A 38 8.89 7.22 -10.19
C SER A 38 8.22 8.20 -9.24
N SER A 39 9.02 8.78 -8.35
CA SER A 39 8.60 9.89 -7.49
C SER A 39 9.56 11.06 -7.67
N ILE A 40 8.99 12.22 -7.92
CA ILE A 40 9.74 13.48 -8.03
C ILE A 40 9.64 14.27 -6.72
N LYS A 41 10.47 15.29 -6.57
CA LYS A 41 10.44 16.22 -5.43
C LYS A 41 9.03 16.68 -5.12
N GLY A 42 8.69 16.61 -3.83
CA GLY A 42 7.40 16.99 -3.31
C GLY A 42 6.37 15.84 -3.35
N TYR A 43 6.66 14.62 -3.86
CA TYR A 43 5.76 13.48 -3.74
C TYR A 43 5.53 13.12 -2.27
N LEU A 44 4.29 12.99 -1.88
CA LEU A 44 3.89 12.51 -0.56
C LEU A 44 2.57 11.75 -0.67
N LYS A 45 2.29 10.88 0.29
CA LYS A 45 1.03 10.16 0.41
C LYS A 45 0.56 10.21 1.86
N SER A 46 -0.65 10.73 2.11
CA SER A 46 -1.24 10.78 3.45
C SER A 46 -1.49 9.37 4.00
N PRO A 47 -1.68 9.21 5.32
CA PRO A 47 -2.08 7.93 5.90
C PRO A 47 -3.34 7.38 5.25
N HIS A 48 -3.29 6.12 4.81
CA HIS A 48 -4.38 5.44 4.13
C HIS A 48 -4.20 3.92 4.23
N ILE A 49 -5.23 3.19 3.84
CA ILE A 49 -5.19 1.77 3.53
C ILE A 49 -5.39 1.62 2.03
N ASP A 50 -4.69 0.68 1.42
CA ASP A 50 -4.84 0.39 0.00
C ASP A 50 -6.12 -0.40 -0.33
N ARG A 51 -6.36 -0.67 -1.60
CA ARG A 51 -7.56 -1.36 -2.09
C ARG A 51 -7.72 -2.73 -1.43
N ARG A 52 -8.96 -3.15 -1.21
CA ARG A 52 -9.27 -4.43 -0.58
C ARG A 52 -8.82 -5.63 -1.39
N GLU A 53 -8.78 -5.48 -2.71
CA GLU A 53 -8.38 -6.52 -3.64
C GLU A 53 -6.90 -6.87 -3.48
N HIS A 54 -6.08 -5.91 -3.04
CA HIS A 54 -4.66 -6.15 -2.82
C HIS A 54 -4.47 -7.05 -1.59
N LYS A 55 -3.80 -8.18 -1.77
CA LYS A 55 -3.35 -9.07 -0.69
C LYS A 55 -1.98 -8.66 -0.19
N PHE A 56 -1.05 -8.50 -1.11
CA PHE A 56 0.31 -8.06 -0.82
C PHE A 56 0.70 -6.90 -1.70
N HIS A 57 1.51 -5.99 -1.12
CA HIS A 57 2.17 -4.92 -1.84
C HIS A 57 3.66 -5.09 -1.77
N PHE A 58 4.31 -4.69 -2.85
CA PHE A 58 5.75 -4.70 -2.99
C PHE A 58 6.21 -3.33 -3.43
N LEU A 59 7.21 -2.82 -2.74
CA LEU A 59 7.95 -1.63 -3.16
C LEU A 59 9.42 -2.02 -3.25
N TYR A 60 9.89 -2.30 -4.46
CA TYR A 60 11.31 -2.54 -4.71
C TYR A 60 11.94 -1.25 -5.21
N TYR A 61 12.85 -0.71 -4.42
CA TYR A 61 13.55 0.53 -4.73
C TYR A 61 14.80 0.26 -5.59
N SER A 62 14.77 0.67 -6.86
CA SER A 62 15.93 0.54 -7.75
C SER A 62 16.89 1.72 -7.63
N GLU A 63 16.35 2.94 -7.58
CA GLU A 63 17.16 4.15 -7.50
C GLU A 63 16.60 5.07 -6.40
N VAL A 64 17.44 5.40 -5.43
CA VAL A 64 17.10 6.30 -4.32
C VAL A 64 18.25 7.23 -4.04
N GLN A 65 17.99 8.51 -4.00
CA GLN A 65 18.94 9.51 -3.52
C GLN A 65 19.01 9.45 -1.99
N LYS A 66 20.20 9.38 -1.42
CA LYS A 66 20.40 9.38 0.05
C LYS A 66 19.82 10.66 0.69
N LYS A 67 19.23 10.51 1.86
CA LYS A 67 18.66 11.62 2.68
C LYS A 67 17.62 12.48 1.95
N SER A 68 16.86 11.88 1.06
CA SER A 68 15.88 12.60 0.21
C SER A 68 14.43 12.48 0.69
N GLY A 69 14.17 11.98 1.89
CA GLY A 69 12.80 11.75 2.35
C GLY A 69 12.14 10.55 1.65
N GLY A 70 10.83 10.58 1.56
CA GLY A 70 10.05 9.53 0.90
C GLY A 70 9.96 8.24 1.70
N GLU A 71 10.19 8.29 3.01
CA GLU A 71 10.06 7.14 3.89
C GLU A 71 8.62 6.65 3.98
N VAL A 72 8.43 5.34 3.97
CA VAL A 72 7.15 4.74 4.32
C VAL A 72 6.98 4.78 5.83
N CYS A 73 5.86 5.32 6.29
CA CYS A 73 5.48 5.30 7.69
C CYS A 73 4.33 4.31 7.88
N LEU A 74 4.48 3.39 8.81
CA LEU A 74 3.44 2.50 9.26
C LEU A 74 2.74 3.13 10.47
N TRP A 75 1.45 2.91 10.60
CA TRP A 75 0.61 3.48 11.64
C TRP A 75 -0.22 2.41 12.33
N HIS A 76 -0.34 2.48 13.64
CA HIS A 76 -1.29 1.71 14.41
C HIS A 76 -2.64 2.40 14.46
N SER A 77 -3.69 1.64 14.34
CA SER A 77 -5.04 2.08 14.66
C SER A 77 -5.18 2.19 16.18
N LYS A 78 -5.56 3.34 16.68
CA LYS A 78 -5.91 3.49 18.09
C LYS A 78 -7.18 2.72 18.42
N GLN A 79 -7.24 2.14 19.63
CA GLN A 79 -8.38 1.36 20.12
C GLN A 79 -8.70 0.11 19.29
N ASN A 80 -7.77 -0.40 18.50
CA ASN A 80 -7.98 -1.57 17.61
C ASN A 80 -9.25 -1.48 16.76
N LYS A 81 -9.65 -0.27 16.37
CA LYS A 81 -10.81 -0.01 15.51
C LYS A 81 -10.41 0.15 14.07
N ILE A 82 -11.26 -0.33 13.16
CA ILE A 82 -11.17 -0.03 11.76
C ILE A 82 -11.77 1.36 11.53
N TYR A 83 -10.95 2.27 11.07
CA TYR A 83 -11.36 3.60 10.66
C TYR A 83 -11.52 3.65 9.13
N ASP A 84 -11.90 4.81 8.63
CA ASP A 84 -12.00 5.06 7.20
C ASP A 84 -10.66 4.81 6.48
N VAL A 85 -10.73 4.62 5.17
CA VAL A 85 -9.56 4.45 4.29
C VAL A 85 -8.52 5.55 4.50
N PHE A 86 -8.97 6.76 4.83
CA PHE A 86 -8.16 7.89 5.27
C PHE A 86 -8.47 8.23 6.72
N PRO A 87 -7.76 7.61 7.65
CA PRO A 87 -8.01 7.86 9.05
C PRO A 87 -7.62 9.30 9.43
N SER A 88 -8.39 9.90 10.32
CA SER A 88 -7.96 11.13 10.99
C SER A 88 -6.69 10.85 11.80
N LYS A 89 -5.75 11.79 11.83
CA LYS A 89 -4.52 11.68 12.64
C LYS A 89 -4.77 11.39 14.12
N LYS A 90 -5.92 11.82 14.66
CA LYS A 90 -6.31 11.51 16.04
C LYS A 90 -6.60 10.03 16.29
N ASN A 91 -6.95 9.28 15.24
CA ASN A 91 -7.36 7.88 15.28
C ASN A 91 -6.18 6.91 15.06
N ILE A 92 -5.02 7.41 14.69
CA ILE A 92 -3.84 6.61 14.41
C ILE A 92 -2.63 7.18 15.12
N GLU A 93 -1.65 6.33 15.35
CA GLU A 93 -0.33 6.71 15.86
C GLU A 93 0.78 6.07 15.03
N LYS A 94 1.91 6.76 14.91
CA LYS A 94 3.02 6.25 14.10
C LYS A 94 3.69 5.08 14.81
N ALA A 95 3.72 3.93 14.13
CA ALA A 95 4.36 2.72 14.61
C ALA A 95 5.84 2.65 14.18
N LYS A 96 6.10 2.85 12.90
CA LYS A 96 7.42 2.64 12.33
C LYS A 96 7.66 3.54 11.13
N LYS A 97 8.92 3.89 10.93
CA LYS A 97 9.44 4.59 9.75
C LYS A 97 10.41 3.66 9.02
N ILE A 98 10.20 3.47 7.73
CA ILE A 98 11.00 2.61 6.87
C ILE A 98 11.67 3.49 5.81
N LEU A 99 12.99 3.47 5.79
CA LEU A 99 13.76 4.22 4.81
C LEU A 99 13.74 3.51 3.45
N PRO A 100 13.55 4.23 2.35
CA PRO A 100 13.80 3.67 1.04
C PRO A 100 15.32 3.49 0.85
N ILE A 101 15.74 2.26 0.62
CA ILE A 101 17.14 1.90 0.41
C ILE A 101 17.27 1.27 -0.97
N PRO A 102 18.25 1.67 -1.81
CA PRO A 102 18.47 1.02 -3.11
C PRO A 102 18.63 -0.50 -2.94
N ASN A 103 18.08 -1.24 -3.87
CA ASN A 103 18.08 -2.72 -3.89
C ASN A 103 17.39 -3.37 -2.67
N SER A 104 16.45 -2.65 -2.03
CA SER A 104 15.60 -3.21 -0.98
C SER A 104 14.16 -3.36 -1.46
N CYS A 105 13.48 -4.36 -0.93
CA CYS A 105 12.06 -4.60 -1.16
C CYS A 105 11.28 -4.54 0.15
N LEU A 106 10.28 -3.66 0.20
CA LEU A 106 9.30 -3.66 1.27
C LEU A 106 8.09 -4.47 0.83
N ILE A 107 7.77 -5.51 1.60
CA ILE A 107 6.58 -6.34 1.37
C ILE A 107 5.62 -6.12 2.53
N THR A 108 4.37 -5.85 2.21
CA THR A 108 3.32 -5.64 3.21
C THR A 108 2.09 -6.49 2.91
N LEU A 109 1.49 -7.07 3.95
CA LEU A 109 0.16 -7.67 3.88
C LEU A 109 -0.86 -6.54 4.06
N ASN A 110 -1.78 -6.39 3.12
CA ASN A 110 -2.82 -5.37 3.16
C ASN A 110 -4.00 -5.86 4.01
N THR A 111 -3.97 -5.56 5.29
CA THR A 111 -5.08 -5.84 6.23
C THR A 111 -5.93 -4.60 6.44
N PRO A 112 -7.14 -4.71 7.02
CA PRO A 112 -7.96 -3.56 7.39
C PRO A 112 -7.30 -2.57 8.35
N PHE A 113 -6.17 -2.94 8.96
CA PHE A 113 -5.37 -2.10 9.86
C PHE A 113 -4.03 -1.66 9.27
N ALA A 114 -3.72 -2.02 8.03
CA ALA A 114 -2.44 -1.75 7.39
C ALA A 114 -2.29 -0.27 6.96
N TYR A 115 -2.55 0.65 7.90
CA TYR A 115 -2.40 2.09 7.64
C TYR A 115 -0.95 2.43 7.36
N HIS A 116 -0.72 3.08 6.25
CA HIS A 116 0.61 3.54 5.87
C HIS A 116 0.57 4.88 5.14
N SER A 117 1.71 5.53 5.07
CA SER A 117 1.87 6.81 4.38
C SER A 117 3.27 6.91 3.79
N VAL A 118 3.47 7.85 2.88
CA VAL A 118 4.79 8.19 2.36
C VAL A 118 5.09 9.63 2.73
N LYS A 119 6.22 9.86 3.41
CA LYS A 119 6.71 11.22 3.67
C LYS A 119 7.08 11.92 2.38
N GLU A 120 7.12 13.24 2.44
CA GLU A 120 7.53 14.03 1.30
C GLU A 120 8.93 13.62 0.81
N TYR A 121 9.01 13.36 -0.49
CA TYR A 121 10.27 13.16 -1.19
C TYR A 121 10.87 14.51 -1.55
N THR A 122 12.06 14.79 -1.06
CA THR A 122 12.76 16.08 -1.21
C THR A 122 13.95 16.01 -2.15
N GLY A 123 14.23 14.83 -2.71
CA GLY A 123 15.36 14.61 -3.60
C GLY A 123 15.29 15.43 -4.88
N SER A 124 16.44 15.82 -5.41
CA SER A 124 16.55 16.54 -6.69
C SER A 124 16.47 15.62 -7.92
N LYS A 125 16.80 14.34 -7.75
CA LYS A 125 16.67 13.30 -8.77
C LYS A 125 15.40 12.50 -8.56
N GLU A 126 14.86 11.89 -9.60
CA GLU A 126 13.76 10.95 -9.49
C GLU A 126 14.16 9.74 -8.61
N ARG A 127 13.22 9.30 -7.78
CA ARG A 127 13.31 8.00 -7.11
C ARG A 127 12.56 6.98 -7.94
N LYS A 128 13.22 5.97 -8.44
CA LYS A 128 12.62 4.91 -9.24
C LYS A 128 12.38 3.66 -8.39
N TYR A 129 11.22 3.06 -8.58
CA TYR A 129 10.84 1.85 -7.85
C TYR A 129 9.84 1.01 -8.66
N PHE A 130 9.86 -0.29 -8.43
CA PHE A 130 8.80 -1.17 -8.88
C PHE A 130 7.73 -1.23 -7.80
N TYR A 131 6.50 -0.95 -8.19
CA TYR A 131 5.32 -1.20 -7.40
C TYR A 131 4.61 -2.42 -7.94
N ALA A 132 4.47 -3.44 -7.11
CA ALA A 132 3.77 -4.65 -7.50
C ALA A 132 2.75 -5.07 -6.45
N VAL A 133 1.73 -5.77 -6.89
CA VAL A 133 0.67 -6.30 -6.03
C VAL A 133 0.31 -7.72 -6.40
N TYR A 134 -0.08 -8.50 -5.40
CA TYR A 134 -0.87 -9.71 -5.59
C TYR A 134 -2.30 -9.40 -5.19
N ASP A 135 -3.22 -9.53 -6.13
CA ASP A 135 -4.63 -9.24 -5.95
C ASP A 135 -5.42 -10.50 -5.74
N PHE A 136 -6.35 -10.47 -4.79
CA PHE A 136 -7.42 -11.45 -4.69
C PHE A 136 -8.30 -11.40 -5.95
N PRO A 137 -9.01 -12.50 -6.28
CA PRO A 137 -10.03 -12.46 -7.30
C PRO A 137 -11.04 -11.34 -7.01
N ALA A 138 -11.41 -10.59 -8.05
CA ALA A 138 -12.24 -9.40 -7.94
C ALA A 138 -13.54 -9.66 -7.15
N GLN A 139 -13.98 -8.64 -6.39
CA GLN A 139 -15.29 -8.52 -5.74
C GLN A 139 -15.54 -9.35 -4.48
N THR A 140 -14.53 -9.79 -3.74
CA THR A 140 -14.72 -10.58 -2.55
C THR A 140 -14.44 -9.79 -1.26
N ASN A 141 -15.25 -10.04 -0.22
CA ASN A 141 -14.94 -9.62 1.14
C ASN A 141 -13.85 -10.54 1.70
N ASN A 142 -12.61 -10.22 1.39
CA ASN A 142 -11.47 -11.10 1.62
C ASN A 142 -10.97 -11.13 3.06
N TYR A 143 -11.48 -10.24 3.93
CA TYR A 143 -11.04 -10.08 5.30
C TYR A 143 -12.13 -10.45 6.29
N LYS A 144 -11.75 -11.10 7.40
CA LYS A 144 -12.65 -11.51 8.49
C LYS A 144 -13.38 -10.32 9.11
N LEU A 145 -12.74 -9.17 9.25
CA LEU A 145 -13.34 -7.95 9.75
C LEU A 145 -13.94 -7.16 8.58
N GLN A 146 -15.24 -7.30 8.38
CA GLN A 146 -15.97 -6.76 7.24
C GLN A 146 -16.53 -5.36 7.46
N GLU A 147 -16.49 -4.80 8.66
CA GLU A 147 -17.04 -3.48 8.94
C GLU A 147 -16.14 -2.31 8.53
N ARG A 148 -15.60 -2.35 7.35
CA ARG A 148 -15.50 -1.08 6.64
C ARG A 148 -16.93 -0.72 6.26
N LYS A 149 -17.57 0.21 6.97
CA LYS A 149 -18.73 0.90 6.42
C LYS A 149 -18.41 1.16 4.96
N LYS A 150 -19.23 0.63 4.05
CA LYS A 150 -19.18 0.99 2.64
C LYS A 150 -19.32 2.51 2.60
N GLY A 151 -18.21 3.21 2.70
CA GLY A 151 -18.15 4.57 2.26
C GLY A 151 -18.52 4.50 0.80
N ASN A 152 -19.56 5.17 0.38
CA ASN A 152 -20.10 5.19 -0.98
C ASN A 152 -19.11 5.61 -2.07
N ASN A 153 -17.78 5.48 -1.85
CA ASN A 153 -16.80 6.24 -2.60
C ASN A 153 -15.42 5.58 -2.77
N ASP A 154 -15.28 4.26 -2.76
CA ASP A 154 -13.98 3.67 -3.10
C ASP A 154 -13.48 4.20 -4.46
N ASN A 155 -14.36 4.35 -5.45
CA ASN A 155 -14.00 4.92 -6.75
C ASN A 155 -13.79 6.44 -6.72
N ARG A 156 -14.62 7.21 -5.99
CA ARG A 156 -14.44 8.66 -5.85
C ARG A 156 -13.17 9.01 -5.09
N PHE A 157 -12.75 8.15 -4.20
CA PHE A 157 -11.53 8.32 -3.44
C PHE A 157 -10.30 8.32 -4.35
N TRP A 158 -10.14 7.32 -5.19
CA TRP A 158 -9.03 7.27 -6.14
C TRP A 158 -9.06 8.41 -7.13
N ILE A 159 -10.23 8.76 -7.65
CA ILE A 159 -10.43 9.91 -8.53
C ILE A 159 -10.05 11.20 -7.81
N ASN A 160 -10.41 11.38 -6.54
CA ASN A 160 -10.05 12.57 -5.78
C ASN A 160 -8.57 12.63 -5.42
N GLN A 161 -7.94 11.50 -5.12
CA GLN A 161 -6.48 11.43 -4.92
C GLN A 161 -5.72 11.74 -6.20
N VAL A 162 -6.13 11.15 -7.31
CA VAL A 162 -5.58 11.47 -8.64
C VAL A 162 -5.76 12.96 -8.94
N LYS A 163 -6.91 13.55 -8.65
CA LYS A 163 -7.16 14.99 -8.83
C LYS A 163 -6.33 15.86 -7.90
N VAL A 164 -6.14 15.48 -6.65
CA VAL A 164 -5.29 16.22 -5.69
C VAL A 164 -3.83 16.12 -6.12
N PHE A 165 -3.38 14.97 -6.55
CA PHE A 165 -2.02 14.79 -7.07
C PHE A 165 -1.82 15.52 -8.40
N SER A 166 -2.76 15.48 -9.33
CA SER A 166 -2.66 16.14 -10.62
C SER A 166 -2.73 17.66 -10.50
N LYS A 167 -3.51 18.23 -9.56
CA LYS A 167 -3.55 19.68 -9.32
C LYS A 167 -2.28 20.22 -8.69
N LYS A 168 -1.64 19.45 -7.79
CA LYS A 168 -0.40 19.86 -7.11
C LYS A 168 0.86 19.52 -7.87
N ARG A 169 0.79 18.57 -8.82
CA ARG A 169 1.94 18.03 -9.54
C ARG A 169 1.48 17.54 -10.90
N LYS A 170 2.16 17.95 -11.94
CA LYS A 170 2.04 17.32 -13.27
C LYS A 170 2.56 15.89 -13.17
N LEU A 171 1.73 14.99 -12.69
CA LEU A 171 1.97 13.57 -12.76
C LEU A 171 1.45 13.11 -14.13
N ASN A 172 2.36 12.81 -15.03
CA ASN A 172 2.01 12.11 -16.26
C ASN A 172 1.68 10.66 -15.86
N PHE A 173 0.40 10.34 -15.78
CA PHE A 173 -0.03 8.95 -15.77
C PHE A 173 0.07 8.43 -17.20
N ILE A 174 0.90 7.45 -17.42
CA ILE A 174 0.79 6.61 -18.62
C ILE A 174 -0.40 5.69 -18.33
N ASN A 175 -1.55 6.03 -18.89
CA ASN A 175 -2.69 5.12 -18.95
C ASN A 175 -2.37 4.09 -20.02
N GLU A 176 -2.06 2.87 -19.63
CA GLU A 176 -2.20 1.68 -20.45
C GLU A 176 -3.49 0.94 -20.08
#